data_486335a96edc11a02b8441aab8f6aba0
#
_entry.id   486335a96edc11a02b8441aab8f6aba0
#
_cell.length_a   1.000
_cell.length_b   1.000
_cell.length_c   1.000
_cell.angle_alpha   90.00
_cell.angle_beta   90.00
_cell.angle_gamma   90.00
#
_symmetry.space_group_name_H-M   'P 1'
#
loop_
_entity.id
_entity.type
_entity.pdbx_description
1 polymer ?
#
loop_
_entity_poly.entity_id
_entity_poly.type
_entity_poly.pdbx_seq_one_letter_code
_entity_poly.pdbx_strand_id
1 'polypeptide(L)'
;DWDGYNYVVLEYKTTTAQRFQLGFTTEWGYNELRIMSYVPGAWNRLAIPMKFFTQLPDAAFDLAATNNKPRYMGWINLGGKRGPMKGVDSVGVRIRKPIGNPEISIRNITLSIDDPGDAYLEDTPAYDEFGQSIRCDYPEKVSSLDELKKEWAEESDSIDTYESYGYSKFGGYLRSRYDQGTGYFRVAKIDGRWWFI
;
A
#
# COMPACT_ATOMS: atom_id res chain seq x y z
N ASP A 1 9.28 9.65 -27.66
CA ASP A 1 9.88 10.38 -26.53
C ASP A 1 8.81 10.89 -25.58
N TRP A 2 9.05 10.71 -24.28
CA TRP A 2 8.13 11.13 -23.24
C TRP A 2 8.68 12.30 -22.40
N ASP A 3 9.76 12.92 -22.85
CA ASP A 3 10.48 13.97 -22.11
C ASP A 3 9.63 15.21 -21.76
N GLY A 4 8.53 15.45 -22.49
CA GLY A 4 7.63 16.58 -22.22
C GLY A 4 6.51 16.30 -21.21
N TYR A 5 6.45 15.08 -20.65
CA TYR A 5 5.37 14.67 -19.73
C TYR A 5 5.89 14.44 -18.32
N ASN A 6 5.05 14.76 -17.35
CA ASN A 6 5.39 14.61 -15.94
C ASN A 6 4.79 13.36 -15.28
N TYR A 7 3.78 12.75 -15.92
CA TYR A 7 3.07 11.61 -15.35
C TYR A 7 2.78 10.54 -16.40
N VAL A 8 2.86 9.29 -15.96
CA VAL A 8 2.21 8.14 -16.60
C VAL A 8 0.93 7.87 -15.82
N VAL A 9 -0.20 7.89 -16.49
CA VAL A 9 -1.52 7.69 -15.87
C VAL A 9 -2.03 6.32 -16.26
N LEU A 10 -2.25 5.47 -15.26
CA LEU A 10 -2.73 4.11 -15.42
C LEU A 10 -4.15 4.00 -14.89
N GLU A 11 -5.08 3.51 -15.71
CA GLU A 11 -6.41 3.11 -15.26
C GLU A 11 -6.53 1.59 -15.29
N TYR A 12 -6.74 1.00 -14.12
CA TYR A 12 -6.66 -0.44 -13.95
C TYR A 12 -7.69 -0.96 -12.95
N LYS A 13 -7.95 -2.25 -13.03
CA LYS A 13 -8.73 -3.02 -12.07
C LYS A 13 -8.05 -4.37 -11.82
N THR A 14 -7.99 -4.80 -10.57
CA THR A 14 -7.50 -6.12 -10.17
C THR A 14 -8.61 -6.90 -9.48
N THR A 15 -8.66 -8.20 -9.66
CA THR A 15 -9.66 -9.04 -8.98
C THR A 15 -9.34 -9.29 -7.51
N THR A 16 -8.07 -9.17 -7.14
CA THR A 16 -7.58 -9.37 -5.77
C THR A 16 -6.55 -8.30 -5.41
N ALA A 17 -6.22 -8.16 -4.13
CA ALA A 17 -5.12 -7.32 -3.64
C ALA A 17 -3.75 -7.90 -4.04
N GLN A 18 -3.54 -8.10 -5.32
CA GLN A 18 -2.34 -8.69 -5.91
C GLN A 18 -1.35 -7.61 -6.31
N ARG A 19 -0.08 -7.86 -6.00
CA ARG A 19 1.01 -7.04 -6.53
C ARG A 19 1.28 -7.39 -7.98
N PHE A 20 1.31 -6.40 -8.85
CA PHE A 20 1.66 -6.54 -10.25
C PHE A 20 2.78 -5.58 -10.65
N GLN A 21 3.31 -5.74 -11.84
CA GLN A 21 4.38 -4.92 -12.39
C GLN A 21 3.92 -4.30 -13.69
N LEU A 22 4.15 -2.98 -13.81
CA LEU A 22 4.05 -2.23 -15.05
C LEU A 22 5.46 -1.79 -15.45
N GLY A 23 5.86 -2.05 -16.66
CA GLY A 23 7.17 -1.68 -17.16
C GLY A 23 7.16 -1.27 -18.61
N PHE A 24 8.22 -0.60 -19.02
CA PHE A 24 8.41 -0.09 -20.38
C PHE A 24 9.79 -0.47 -20.88
N THR A 25 9.90 -0.82 -22.15
CA THR A 25 11.18 -0.95 -22.83
C THR A 25 11.54 0.39 -23.44
N THR A 26 12.75 0.84 -23.17
CA THR A 26 13.32 2.10 -23.67
C THR A 26 14.67 1.83 -24.34
N GLU A 27 15.28 2.83 -24.93
CA GLU A 27 16.67 2.75 -25.43
C GLU A 27 17.67 2.33 -24.35
N TRP A 28 17.36 2.60 -23.07
CA TRP A 28 18.19 2.25 -21.90
C TRP A 28 17.95 0.83 -21.37
N GLY A 29 16.91 0.17 -21.85
CA GLY A 29 16.48 -1.15 -21.43
C GLY A 29 15.14 -1.13 -20.71
N TYR A 30 14.77 -2.27 -20.13
CA TYR A 30 13.48 -2.45 -19.46
C TYR A 30 13.51 -1.88 -18.04
N ASN A 31 12.55 -1.00 -17.73
CA ASN A 31 12.25 -0.55 -16.38
C ASN A 31 10.95 -1.17 -15.90
N GLU A 32 10.71 -1.18 -14.59
CA GLU A 32 9.45 -1.64 -14.05
C GLU A 32 9.12 -0.97 -12.70
N LEU A 33 7.83 -0.76 -12.50
CA LEU A 33 7.24 -0.42 -11.21
C LEU A 33 6.46 -1.61 -10.68
N ARG A 34 6.56 -1.86 -9.39
CA ARG A 34 5.69 -2.78 -8.68
C ARG A 34 4.54 -1.97 -8.09
N ILE A 35 3.34 -2.38 -8.41
CA ILE A 35 2.11 -1.71 -7.99
C ILE A 35 1.30 -2.71 -7.18
N MET A 36 0.76 -2.28 -6.04
CA MET A 36 -0.20 -3.04 -5.27
C MET A 36 -1.48 -2.24 -5.17
N SER A 37 -2.58 -2.80 -5.65
CA SER A 37 -3.89 -2.18 -5.53
C SER A 37 -4.41 -2.30 -4.10
N TYR A 38 -4.93 -1.20 -3.55
CA TYR A 38 -5.62 -1.21 -2.27
C TYR A 38 -7.12 -1.47 -2.41
N VAL A 39 -7.68 -1.26 -3.61
CA VAL A 39 -9.11 -1.42 -3.87
C VAL A 39 -9.32 -2.41 -5.02
N PRO A 40 -9.23 -3.72 -4.76
CA PRO A 40 -9.51 -4.73 -5.77
C PRO A 40 -10.99 -4.69 -6.19
N GLY A 41 -11.28 -5.20 -7.37
CA GLY A 41 -12.62 -5.28 -7.93
C GLY A 41 -13.18 -3.95 -8.46
N ALA A 42 -12.42 -2.85 -8.38
CA ALA A 42 -12.82 -1.53 -8.84
C ALA A 42 -11.86 -0.96 -9.89
N TRP A 43 -12.35 -0.07 -10.74
CA TRP A 43 -11.50 0.74 -11.58
C TRP A 43 -10.84 1.85 -10.75
N ASN A 44 -9.54 1.92 -10.85
CA ASN A 44 -8.70 2.90 -10.17
C ASN A 44 -7.86 3.65 -11.19
N ARG A 45 -7.60 4.92 -10.95
CA ARG A 45 -6.59 5.71 -11.63
C ARG A 45 -5.40 5.90 -10.70
N LEU A 46 -4.20 5.68 -11.22
CA LEU A 46 -2.93 5.93 -10.56
C LEU A 46 -2.12 6.89 -11.40
N ALA A 47 -1.80 8.05 -10.87
CA ALA A 47 -0.95 9.05 -11.51
C ALA A 47 0.50 8.85 -11.04
N ILE A 48 1.33 8.26 -11.91
CA ILE A 48 2.70 7.86 -11.58
C ILE A 48 3.65 8.96 -12.03
N PRO A 49 4.34 9.67 -11.11
CA PRO A 49 5.31 10.68 -11.51
C PRO A 49 6.42 10.11 -12.41
N MET A 50 6.71 10.77 -13.52
CA MET A 50 7.73 10.36 -14.50
C MET A 50 9.11 10.19 -13.85
N LYS A 51 9.41 10.98 -12.83
CA LYS A 51 10.65 10.86 -12.06
C LYS A 51 10.90 9.47 -11.48
N PHE A 52 9.87 8.67 -11.27
CA PHE A 52 10.03 7.29 -10.79
C PHE A 52 10.67 6.37 -11.84
N PHE A 53 10.58 6.71 -13.11
CA PHE A 53 11.23 5.98 -14.20
C PHE A 53 12.61 6.55 -14.54
N THR A 54 12.80 7.86 -14.39
CA THR A 54 13.96 8.58 -14.93
C THR A 54 15.06 8.83 -13.91
N GLN A 55 14.74 9.06 -12.64
CA GLN A 55 15.72 9.42 -11.62
C GLN A 55 16.42 8.20 -11.03
N LEU A 56 17.74 8.25 -11.04
CA LEU A 56 18.55 7.35 -10.22
C LEU A 56 18.45 7.79 -8.76
N PRO A 57 18.28 6.88 -7.82
CA PRO A 57 18.36 7.23 -6.41
C PRO A 57 19.80 7.62 -6.06
N ASP A 58 20.01 8.83 -5.62
CA ASP A 58 21.33 9.34 -5.27
C ASP A 58 21.88 8.76 -3.96
N ALA A 59 21.00 8.23 -3.10
CA ALA A 59 21.37 7.60 -1.85
C ALA A 59 20.35 6.55 -1.42
N ALA A 60 20.75 5.68 -0.50
CA ALA A 60 19.88 4.66 0.10
C ALA A 60 18.62 5.27 0.76
N PHE A 61 18.72 6.49 1.25
CA PHE A 61 17.61 7.25 1.84
C PHE A 61 16.55 7.62 0.80
N ASP A 62 16.96 8.12 -0.38
CA ASP A 62 16.05 8.45 -1.45
C ASP A 62 15.39 7.21 -2.04
N LEU A 63 16.11 6.10 -2.06
CA LEU A 63 15.57 4.81 -2.45
C LEU A 63 14.44 4.37 -1.50
N ALA A 64 14.61 4.49 -0.20
CA ALA A 64 13.60 4.16 0.79
C ALA A 64 12.38 5.11 0.69
N ALA A 65 12.61 6.40 0.50
CA ALA A 65 11.56 7.41 0.37
C ALA A 65 10.71 7.23 -0.90
N THR A 66 11.32 6.76 -1.99
CA THR A 66 10.62 6.57 -3.27
C THR A 66 10.07 5.16 -3.46
N ASN A 67 10.73 4.14 -2.90
CA ASN A 67 10.38 2.75 -3.15
C ASN A 67 9.21 2.23 -2.32
N ASN A 68 8.93 2.83 -1.17
CA ASN A 68 7.91 2.34 -0.23
C ASN A 68 6.87 3.41 0.13
N LYS A 69 6.69 4.41 -0.72
CA LYS A 69 5.73 5.47 -0.43
C LYS A 69 4.31 5.01 -0.81
N PRO A 70 3.39 4.91 0.16
CA PRO A 70 1.99 4.63 -0.14
C PRO A 70 1.39 5.76 -0.96
N ARG A 71 0.53 5.41 -1.90
CA ARG A 71 -0.31 6.33 -2.64
C ARG A 71 -1.78 6.04 -2.33
N TYR A 72 -2.65 6.99 -2.63
CA TYR A 72 -4.07 6.90 -2.30
C TYR A 72 -4.76 5.64 -2.88
N MET A 73 -4.50 5.33 -4.16
CA MET A 73 -5.12 4.16 -4.83
C MET A 73 -4.20 2.95 -4.92
N GLY A 74 -2.96 3.07 -4.52
CA GLY A 74 -2.02 1.97 -4.59
C GLY A 74 -0.69 2.26 -3.93
N TRP A 75 0.11 1.23 -3.82
CA TRP A 75 1.49 1.31 -3.35
C TRP A 75 2.44 1.03 -4.50
N ILE A 76 3.49 1.84 -4.63
CA ILE A 76 4.46 1.75 -5.72
C ILE A 76 5.85 1.48 -5.15
N ASN A 77 6.53 0.53 -5.77
CA ASN A 77 7.94 0.24 -5.53
C ASN A 77 8.69 0.16 -6.86
N LEU A 78 9.87 0.74 -6.90
CA LEU A 78 10.66 0.86 -8.13
C LEU A 78 11.58 -0.34 -8.34
N GLY A 79 11.81 -0.69 -9.62
CA GLY A 79 12.71 -1.74 -10.05
C GLY A 79 13.21 -1.52 -11.48
N GLY A 80 14.15 -2.35 -11.91
CA GLY A 80 14.70 -2.29 -13.26
C GLY A 80 15.69 -1.14 -13.50
N LYS A 81 15.97 -0.87 -14.76
CA LYS A 81 16.83 0.22 -15.18
C LYS A 81 16.06 1.53 -15.21
N ARG A 82 16.73 2.59 -14.87
CA ARG A 82 16.20 3.96 -14.93
C ARG A 82 17.00 4.79 -15.88
N GLY A 83 16.36 5.76 -16.47
CA GLY A 83 16.97 6.66 -17.43
C GLY A 83 15.90 7.41 -18.21
N PRO A 84 16.32 8.21 -19.22
CA PRO A 84 15.39 8.93 -20.08
C PRO A 84 14.34 7.99 -20.69
N MET A 85 13.09 8.42 -20.74
CA MET A 85 11.99 7.68 -21.35
C MET A 85 11.95 7.94 -22.86
N LYS A 86 13.06 7.54 -23.53
CA LYS A 86 13.26 7.67 -24.98
C LYS A 86 13.17 6.32 -25.66
N GLY A 87 12.70 6.32 -26.92
CA GLY A 87 12.52 5.10 -27.68
C GLY A 87 11.61 4.09 -26.98
N VAL A 88 10.57 4.57 -26.32
CA VAL A 88 9.60 3.68 -25.67
C VAL A 88 8.85 2.93 -26.76
N ASP A 89 9.05 1.61 -26.85
CA ASP A 89 8.52 0.76 -27.91
C ASP A 89 7.57 -0.33 -27.40
N SER A 90 7.62 -0.65 -26.11
CA SER A 90 6.74 -1.68 -25.56
C SER A 90 6.34 -1.41 -24.11
N VAL A 91 5.18 -1.94 -23.75
CA VAL A 91 4.66 -1.98 -22.38
C VAL A 91 4.52 -3.43 -21.93
N GLY A 92 4.96 -3.71 -20.73
CA GLY A 92 4.84 -5.02 -20.10
C GLY A 92 4.02 -4.94 -18.81
N VAL A 93 3.05 -5.83 -18.67
CA VAL A 93 2.29 -6.03 -17.43
C VAL A 93 2.43 -7.48 -17.01
N ARG A 94 2.82 -7.70 -15.75
CA ARG A 94 3.02 -9.06 -15.26
C ARG A 94 2.75 -9.19 -13.77
N ILE A 95 2.42 -10.42 -13.36
CA ILE A 95 2.37 -10.82 -11.95
C ILE A 95 3.47 -11.84 -11.71
N ARG A 96 4.27 -11.64 -10.67
CA ARG A 96 5.26 -12.61 -10.22
C ARG A 96 4.72 -13.38 -9.02
N LYS A 97 4.74 -14.71 -9.09
CA LYS A 97 4.27 -15.61 -8.04
C LYS A 97 2.80 -15.29 -7.66
N PRO A 98 1.88 -15.45 -8.60
CA PRO A 98 0.48 -15.19 -8.34
C PRO A 98 -0.05 -16.08 -7.22
N ILE A 99 -0.99 -15.53 -6.43
CA ILE A 99 -1.77 -16.31 -5.46
C ILE A 99 -3.14 -16.53 -6.10
N GLY A 100 -3.49 -17.76 -6.35
CA GLY A 100 -4.70 -18.10 -7.12
C GLY A 100 -4.59 -17.68 -8.59
N ASN A 101 -5.71 -17.25 -9.16
CA ASN A 101 -5.82 -16.78 -10.55
C ASN A 101 -6.20 -15.28 -10.59
N PRO A 102 -5.28 -14.39 -10.21
CA PRO A 102 -5.56 -12.95 -10.25
C PRO A 102 -5.62 -12.46 -11.69
N GLU A 103 -6.57 -11.56 -11.95
CA GLU A 103 -6.71 -10.88 -13.22
C GLU A 103 -6.40 -9.39 -13.06
N ILE A 104 -5.75 -8.81 -14.06
CA ILE A 104 -5.51 -7.37 -14.16
C ILE A 104 -6.15 -6.91 -15.46
N SER A 105 -7.09 -6.00 -15.34
CA SER A 105 -7.67 -5.29 -16.47
C SER A 105 -7.05 -3.90 -16.56
N ILE A 106 -6.63 -3.50 -17.74
CA ILE A 106 -6.14 -2.15 -18.04
C ILE A 106 -7.01 -1.60 -19.14
N ARG A 107 -7.60 -0.43 -18.92
CA ARG A 107 -8.38 0.25 -19.96
C ARG A 107 -7.66 1.44 -20.55
N ASN A 108 -6.69 2.01 -19.80
CA ASN A 108 -6.01 3.21 -20.26
C ASN A 108 -4.58 3.31 -19.69
N ILE A 109 -3.63 3.71 -20.53
CA ILE A 109 -2.29 4.16 -20.18
C ILE A 109 -2.05 5.42 -20.98
N THR A 110 -1.98 6.56 -20.31
CA THR A 110 -1.78 7.87 -20.96
C THR A 110 -0.65 8.65 -20.31
N LEU A 111 -0.22 9.69 -20.98
CA LEU A 111 0.78 10.64 -20.50
C LEU A 111 0.10 11.95 -20.14
N SER A 112 0.54 12.61 -19.08
CA SER A 112 0.03 13.91 -18.66
C SER A 112 1.15 14.85 -18.24
N ILE A 113 0.97 16.14 -18.53
CA ILE A 113 1.82 17.21 -18.03
C ILE A 113 1.42 17.57 -16.60
N ASP A 114 0.11 17.74 -16.39
CA ASP A 114 -0.45 18.04 -15.09
C ASP A 114 -0.73 16.78 -14.28
N ASP A 115 -0.71 16.86 -12.95
CA ASP A 115 -1.07 15.75 -12.08
C ASP A 115 -2.60 15.55 -12.07
N PRO A 116 -3.12 14.50 -12.69
CA PRO A 116 -4.57 14.25 -12.67
C PRO A 116 -5.04 13.66 -11.33
N GLY A 117 -4.11 13.36 -10.43
CA GLY A 117 -4.37 12.73 -9.14
C GLY A 117 -4.74 11.24 -9.25
N ASP A 118 -4.55 10.54 -8.14
CA ASP A 118 -5.09 9.20 -7.98
C ASP A 118 -6.60 9.29 -7.72
N ALA A 119 -7.38 8.34 -8.22
CA ALA A 119 -8.83 8.35 -8.05
C ALA A 119 -9.43 6.94 -8.07
N TYR A 120 -10.52 6.80 -7.34
CA TYR A 120 -11.46 5.70 -7.46
C TYR A 120 -12.47 6.07 -8.55
N LEU A 121 -12.62 5.22 -9.56
CA LEU A 121 -13.35 5.54 -10.79
C LEU A 121 -14.70 4.79 -10.90
N GLU A 122 -15.31 4.47 -9.80
CA GLU A 122 -16.60 3.81 -9.73
C GLU A 122 -17.67 4.78 -9.23
N ASP A 123 -18.90 4.58 -9.69
CA ASP A 123 -20.05 5.38 -9.23
C ASP A 123 -20.55 4.94 -7.85
N THR A 124 -20.19 3.71 -7.45
CA THR A 124 -20.54 3.16 -6.13
C THR A 124 -19.40 3.32 -5.15
N PRO A 125 -19.64 3.57 -3.86
CA PRO A 125 -18.59 3.63 -2.86
C PRO A 125 -17.83 2.31 -2.76
N ALA A 126 -16.58 2.37 -2.33
CA ALA A 126 -15.76 1.18 -2.08
C ALA A 126 -16.07 0.55 -0.72
N TYR A 127 -16.61 1.35 0.17
CA TYR A 127 -16.92 0.99 1.56
C TYR A 127 -18.34 1.42 1.91
N ASP A 128 -18.98 0.65 2.79
CA ASP A 128 -20.28 0.97 3.36
C ASP A 128 -20.20 2.03 4.47
N GLU A 129 -21.33 2.34 5.10
CA GLU A 129 -21.43 3.30 6.20
C GLU A 129 -20.68 2.87 7.47
N PHE A 130 -20.34 1.58 7.59
CA PHE A 130 -19.53 1.03 8.68
C PHE A 130 -18.04 0.94 8.37
N GLY A 131 -17.60 1.44 7.22
CA GLY A 131 -16.22 1.38 6.75
C GLY A 131 -15.78 0.01 6.25
N GLN A 132 -16.71 -0.91 6.01
CA GLN A 132 -16.46 -2.24 5.52
C GLN A 132 -16.46 -2.28 4.00
N SER A 133 -15.59 -3.08 3.38
CA SER A 133 -15.58 -3.22 1.93
C SER A 133 -16.90 -3.80 1.43
N ILE A 134 -17.56 -3.12 0.50
CA ILE A 134 -18.77 -3.66 -0.16
C ILE A 134 -18.45 -4.79 -1.15
N ARG A 135 -17.17 -5.01 -1.47
CA ARG A 135 -16.68 -5.98 -2.47
C ARG A 135 -16.18 -7.27 -1.86
N CYS A 136 -16.06 -7.31 -0.54
CA CYS A 136 -15.69 -8.50 0.21
C CYS A 136 -16.85 -8.91 1.09
N ASP A 137 -17.08 -10.19 1.17
CA ASP A 137 -18.03 -10.78 2.11
C ASP A 137 -17.25 -11.62 3.12
N TYR A 138 -17.60 -11.49 4.40
CA TYR A 138 -16.97 -12.20 5.51
C TYR A 138 -17.98 -12.32 6.68
N PRO A 139 -17.84 -13.35 7.52
CA PRO A 139 -18.84 -13.67 8.56
C PRO A 139 -19.09 -12.54 9.57
N GLU A 140 -18.07 -11.77 9.90
CA GLU A 140 -18.11 -10.69 10.90
C GLU A 140 -18.57 -9.34 10.31
N LYS A 141 -19.11 -9.33 9.10
CA LYS A 141 -19.59 -8.11 8.46
C LYS A 141 -20.94 -7.69 9.05
N VAL A 142 -20.97 -6.51 9.65
CA VAL A 142 -22.22 -5.94 10.19
C VAL A 142 -23.07 -5.29 9.10
N SER A 143 -24.38 -5.40 9.23
CA SER A 143 -25.36 -4.89 8.29
C SER A 143 -26.26 -3.79 8.87
N SER A 144 -26.17 -3.56 10.17
CA SER A 144 -26.97 -2.55 10.86
C SER A 144 -26.27 -1.97 12.08
N LEU A 145 -26.71 -0.78 12.49
CA LEU A 145 -26.18 -0.13 13.70
C LEU A 145 -26.50 -0.94 14.97
N ASP A 146 -27.63 -1.64 15.01
CA ASP A 146 -28.00 -2.45 16.15
C ASP A 146 -27.11 -3.69 16.27
N GLU A 147 -26.77 -4.30 15.15
CA GLU A 147 -25.82 -5.40 15.08
C GLU A 147 -24.43 -4.94 15.54
N LEU A 148 -23.95 -3.80 15.04
CA LEU A 148 -22.67 -3.21 15.47
C LEU A 148 -22.63 -2.93 16.97
N LYS A 149 -23.70 -2.37 17.54
CA LYS A 149 -23.80 -2.13 18.99
C LYS A 149 -23.80 -3.41 19.80
N LYS A 150 -24.46 -4.45 19.29
CA LYS A 150 -24.48 -5.77 19.93
C LYS A 150 -23.08 -6.37 19.95
N GLU A 151 -22.37 -6.34 18.83
CA GLU A 151 -20.97 -6.83 18.75
C GLU A 151 -20.04 -6.07 19.70
N TRP A 152 -20.17 -4.75 19.77
CA TRP A 152 -19.39 -3.94 20.72
C TRP A 152 -19.69 -4.28 22.18
N ALA A 153 -20.94 -4.58 22.52
CA ALA A 153 -21.31 -5.01 23.86
C ALA A 153 -20.70 -6.38 24.19
N GLU A 154 -20.79 -7.34 23.27
CA GLU A 154 -20.18 -8.67 23.39
C GLU A 154 -18.65 -8.60 23.51
N GLU A 155 -18.02 -7.75 22.71
CA GLU A 155 -16.59 -7.49 22.80
C GLU A 155 -16.20 -6.87 24.15
N SER A 156 -16.95 -5.87 24.60
CA SER A 156 -16.72 -5.20 25.90
C SER A 156 -16.79 -6.19 27.04
N ASP A 157 -17.78 -7.09 27.05
CA ASP A 157 -17.91 -8.12 28.05
C ASP A 157 -16.77 -9.15 28.02
N SER A 158 -16.18 -9.37 26.86
CA SER A 158 -15.06 -10.29 26.67
C SER A 158 -13.70 -9.69 27.05
N ILE A 159 -13.53 -8.37 26.99
CA ILE A 159 -12.26 -7.69 27.28
C ILE A 159 -11.79 -7.95 28.72
N ASP A 160 -12.72 -7.94 29.68
CA ASP A 160 -12.40 -8.16 31.10
C ASP A 160 -11.95 -9.60 31.39
N THR A 161 -12.26 -10.55 30.51
CA THR A 161 -11.84 -11.94 30.60
C THR A 161 -10.53 -12.22 29.88
N TYR A 162 -10.00 -11.25 29.13
CA TYR A 162 -8.79 -11.42 28.36
C TYR A 162 -7.57 -11.53 29.28
N GLU A 163 -6.90 -12.67 29.24
CA GLU A 163 -5.64 -12.84 29.98
C GLU A 163 -4.57 -11.93 29.38
N SER A 164 -4.06 -11.02 30.17
CA SER A 164 -3.03 -10.05 29.74
C SER A 164 -1.68 -10.69 29.38
N TYR A 165 -1.52 -12.00 29.61
CA TYR A 165 -0.25 -12.75 29.43
C TYR A 165 0.99 -12.06 30.02
N GLY A 166 0.80 -11.23 31.04
CA GLY A 166 1.88 -10.46 31.67
C GLY A 166 2.20 -9.13 30.98
N TYR A 167 1.30 -8.64 30.12
CA TYR A 167 1.41 -7.31 29.52
C TYR A 167 0.43 -6.32 30.15
N SER A 168 0.84 -5.06 30.21
CA SER A 168 -0.03 -3.96 30.62
C SER A 168 -1.05 -3.62 29.52
N LYS A 169 -2.07 -2.83 29.86
CA LYS A 169 -3.00 -2.26 28.87
C LYS A 169 -2.34 -1.44 27.75
N PHE A 170 -1.09 -1.07 27.91
CA PHE A 170 -0.28 -0.36 26.92
C PHE A 170 0.72 -1.28 26.17
N GLY A 171 0.63 -2.61 26.37
CA GLY A 171 1.50 -3.58 25.74
C GLY A 171 2.88 -3.74 26.39
N GLY A 172 3.16 -3.04 27.52
CA GLY A 172 4.41 -3.18 28.24
C GLY A 172 4.45 -4.49 29.06
N TYR A 173 5.58 -5.20 29.05
CA TYR A 173 5.76 -6.44 29.78
C TYR A 173 5.88 -6.18 31.30
N LEU A 174 4.95 -6.69 32.10
CA LEU A 174 4.81 -6.35 33.51
C LEU A 174 5.79 -7.09 34.44
N ARG A 175 6.32 -8.25 34.00
CA ARG A 175 7.21 -9.08 34.83
C ARG A 175 8.64 -8.57 34.92
N SER A 176 8.99 -7.61 34.05
CA SER A 176 10.31 -7.00 34.03
C SER A 176 10.19 -5.48 34.03
N ARG A 177 10.78 -4.82 35.00
CA ARG A 177 10.81 -3.37 35.10
C ARG A 177 12.25 -2.92 35.23
N TYR A 178 12.79 -2.31 34.21
CA TYR A 178 14.19 -1.99 34.14
C TYR A 178 14.50 -0.55 34.48
N ASP A 179 13.53 0.35 34.42
CA ASP A 179 13.76 1.77 34.61
C ASP A 179 12.46 2.55 34.82
N GLN A 180 12.58 3.82 35.13
CA GLN A 180 11.47 4.73 35.24
C GLN A 180 11.01 5.17 33.84
N GLY A 181 9.68 5.19 33.61
CA GLY A 181 9.11 5.71 32.38
C GLY A 181 9.45 7.19 32.17
N THR A 182 9.84 7.56 30.93
CA THR A 182 10.15 8.94 30.55
C THR A 182 9.03 9.60 29.74
N GLY A 183 7.97 8.83 29.42
CA GLY A 183 6.87 9.28 28.58
C GLY A 183 7.11 9.13 27.07
N TYR A 184 8.32 8.75 26.66
CA TYR A 184 8.68 8.58 25.26
C TYR A 184 9.47 7.29 25.07
N PHE A 185 9.39 6.74 23.85
CA PHE A 185 10.27 5.65 23.45
C PHE A 185 11.72 6.10 23.44
N ARG A 186 12.59 5.23 23.90
CA ARG A 186 14.04 5.47 23.92
C ARG A 186 14.83 4.19 23.72
N VAL A 187 16.10 4.33 23.45
CA VAL A 187 17.04 3.22 23.39
C VAL A 187 17.80 3.15 24.71
N ALA A 188 17.84 1.97 25.31
CA ALA A 188 18.59 1.71 26.52
C ALA A 188 19.39 0.41 26.42
N LYS A 189 20.53 0.34 27.12
CA LYS A 189 21.32 -0.87 27.21
C LYS A 189 20.97 -1.61 28.49
N ILE A 190 20.38 -2.81 28.38
CA ILE A 190 19.96 -3.65 29.48
C ILE A 190 20.68 -4.99 29.33
N ASP A 191 21.38 -5.42 30.36
CA ASP A 191 22.18 -6.67 30.38
C ASP A 191 23.08 -6.82 29.14
N GLY A 192 23.76 -5.73 28.78
CA GLY A 192 24.69 -5.70 27.65
C GLY A 192 24.08 -5.63 26.26
N ARG A 193 22.75 -5.66 26.13
CA ARG A 193 22.01 -5.59 24.85
C ARG A 193 21.26 -4.27 24.72
N TRP A 194 21.19 -3.78 23.49
CA TRP A 194 20.38 -2.60 23.18
C TRP A 194 18.90 -2.98 23.01
N TRP A 195 18.03 -2.22 23.68
CA TRP A 195 16.59 -2.35 23.62
C TRP A 195 15.95 -1.03 23.24
N PHE A 196 14.85 -1.13 22.51
CA PHE A 196 13.92 -0.04 22.30
C PHE A 196 12.81 -0.18 23.35
N ILE A 197 12.68 0.79 24.23
CA ILE A 197 11.78 0.77 25.40
C ILE A 197 10.96 2.05 25.49
#